data_76580e811d19dd13a598c5a8ad1390f3
#
_entry.id   76580e811d19dd13a598c5a8ad1390f3
#
_cell.length_a   1.000
_cell.length_b   1.000
_cell.length_c   1.000
_cell.angle_alpha   90.00
_cell.angle_beta   90.00
_cell.angle_gamma   90.00
#
_symmetry.space_group_name_H-M   'P 1'
#
loop_
_entity.id
_entity.type
_entity.pdbx_description
1 polymer ?
#
loop_
_entity_poly.entity_id
_entity_poly.type
_entity_poly.pdbx_seq_one_letter_code
_entity_poly.pdbx_strand_id
1 'polypeptide(L)'
;MESSLNISEMFYSIQGEGPYCGCPSIFLRLQGCNLTCGGKTTLTSKQCENKATWRCDTMEIWVSGKKWNFNTLCDTWESKGWIQMFKKGAHLVVTGGEPLLQNEKLTHFLDYYKTRYHHLPFIEVETNGTIIPSSRLRSFIKQYNVSPKLANSGLDKVAYFKENAITFFANQNNVTFKFVVSSEQDCFDLETLYLNSFEIDATKIM
;
A
#
# COMPACT_ATOMS: atom_id res chain seq x y z
N MET A 1 -22.96 -5.38 8.46
CA MET A 1 -21.66 -4.76 8.07
C MET A 1 -20.57 -5.79 8.23
N GLU A 2 -19.65 -5.91 7.27
CA GLU A 2 -18.50 -6.81 7.41
C GLU A 2 -17.61 -6.33 8.56
N SER A 3 -17.38 -7.20 9.53
CA SER A 3 -16.60 -6.91 10.75
C SER A 3 -15.24 -7.62 10.74
N SER A 4 -14.63 -7.76 9.56
CA SER A 4 -13.38 -8.50 9.40
C SER A 4 -12.53 -8.00 8.23
N LEU A 5 -11.20 -8.13 8.36
CA LEU A 5 -10.19 -7.94 7.32
C LEU A 5 -9.55 -9.28 6.94
N ASN A 6 -9.16 -9.42 5.68
CA ASN A 6 -8.29 -10.50 5.23
C ASN A 6 -6.84 -10.03 5.35
N ILE A 7 -6.09 -10.62 6.27
CA ILE A 7 -4.74 -10.19 6.63
C ILE A 7 -3.75 -11.31 6.33
N SER A 8 -2.68 -11.00 5.62
CA SER A 8 -1.57 -11.91 5.34
C SER A 8 -0.59 -11.97 6.50
N GLU A 9 -0.18 -10.82 6.99
CA GLU A 9 0.71 -10.71 8.15
C GLU A 9 0.54 -9.37 8.87
N MET A 10 1.05 -9.30 10.09
CA MET A 10 1.20 -8.07 10.86
C MET A 10 2.41 -8.17 11.76
N PHE A 11 3.23 -7.12 11.78
CA PHE A 11 4.48 -7.09 12.53
C PHE A 11 4.88 -5.66 12.91
N TYR A 12 5.74 -5.55 13.90
CA TYR A 12 6.41 -4.30 14.26
C TYR A 12 7.75 -4.21 13.56
N SER A 13 8.06 -3.05 13.00
CA SER A 13 9.34 -2.74 12.38
C SER A 13 9.55 -1.22 12.33
N ILE A 14 10.54 -0.79 11.58
CA ILE A 14 10.80 0.60 11.25
C ILE A 14 10.32 0.83 9.82
N GLN A 15 9.64 1.96 9.55
CA GLN A 15 9.30 2.34 8.18
C GLN A 15 10.58 2.53 7.37
N GLY A 16 10.70 1.81 6.25
CA GLY A 16 11.88 1.81 5.39
C GLY A 16 11.79 2.77 4.20
N GLU A 17 10.61 3.36 3.96
CA GLU A 17 10.31 4.11 2.74
C GLU A 17 9.53 5.41 3.03
N GLY A 18 9.57 6.32 2.06
CA GLY A 18 8.81 7.56 2.13
C GLY A 18 9.33 8.59 3.12
N PRO A 19 8.57 9.65 3.35
CA PRO A 19 8.98 10.78 4.18
C PRO A 19 9.12 10.43 5.67
N TYR A 20 8.56 9.28 6.08
CA TYR A 20 8.60 8.79 7.45
C TYR A 20 9.57 7.61 7.65
N CYS A 21 10.56 7.46 6.75
CA CYS A 21 11.63 6.48 6.90
C CYS A 21 12.31 6.65 8.26
N GLY A 22 12.50 5.54 9.01
CA GLY A 22 13.03 5.54 10.36
C GLY A 22 11.97 5.56 11.47
N CYS A 23 10.69 5.83 11.18
CA CYS A 23 9.62 5.83 12.18
C CYS A 23 9.27 4.41 12.65
N PRO A 24 9.15 4.18 13.97
CA PRO A 24 8.58 2.94 14.50
C PRO A 24 7.17 2.71 13.96
N SER A 25 6.92 1.53 13.41
CA SER A 25 5.67 1.25 12.69
C SER A 25 5.16 -0.15 12.91
N ILE A 26 3.86 -0.28 13.00
CA ILE A 26 3.16 -1.57 12.92
C ILE A 26 2.64 -1.70 11.49
N PHE A 27 3.11 -2.75 10.80
CA PHE A 27 2.70 -3.09 9.46
C PHE A 27 1.49 -4.01 9.51
N LEU A 28 0.46 -3.64 8.76
CA LEU A 28 -0.74 -4.44 8.53
C LEU A 28 -0.81 -4.77 7.04
N ARG A 29 -0.34 -5.96 6.66
CA ARG A 29 -0.36 -6.43 5.28
C ARG A 29 -1.67 -7.14 4.99
N LEU A 30 -2.49 -6.51 4.15
CA LEU A 30 -3.76 -7.06 3.70
C LEU A 30 -3.53 -8.07 2.56
N GLN A 31 -4.40 -9.08 2.51
CA GLN A 31 -4.35 -10.14 1.50
C GLN A 31 -4.87 -9.64 0.15
N GLY A 32 -4.22 -10.07 -0.92
CA GLY A 32 -4.64 -9.89 -2.30
C GLY A 32 -4.01 -8.68 -3.00
N CYS A 33 -3.87 -8.81 -4.31
CA CYS A 33 -3.44 -7.75 -5.21
C CYS A 33 -4.16 -7.88 -6.53
N ASN A 34 -4.45 -6.77 -7.18
CA ASN A 34 -4.99 -6.73 -8.54
C ASN A 34 -3.90 -6.74 -9.63
N LEU A 35 -2.63 -6.71 -9.23
CA LEU A 35 -1.47 -6.78 -10.12
C LEU A 35 -0.61 -8.00 -9.80
N THR A 36 0.04 -8.57 -10.82
CA THR A 36 0.96 -9.70 -10.69
C THR A 36 2.31 -9.35 -11.33
N CYS A 37 2.97 -8.36 -10.72
CA CYS A 37 4.24 -7.84 -11.24
C CYS A 37 5.30 -8.95 -11.34
N GLY A 38 5.92 -9.08 -12.51
CA GLY A 38 6.89 -10.12 -12.80
C GLY A 38 6.29 -11.46 -13.24
N GLY A 39 4.92 -11.55 -13.35
CA GLY A 39 4.23 -12.74 -13.83
C GLY A 39 3.55 -13.57 -12.76
N LYS A 40 2.75 -14.55 -13.22
CA LYS A 40 1.95 -15.44 -12.36
C LYS A 40 2.63 -16.78 -12.05
N THR A 41 3.73 -17.09 -12.74
CA THR A 41 4.33 -18.43 -12.66
C THR A 41 4.60 -18.82 -11.23
N THR A 42 4.26 -20.03 -10.97
CA THR A 42 4.31 -20.76 -9.71
C THR A 42 5.04 -20.02 -8.60
N LEU A 43 4.45 -19.92 -7.44
CA LEU A 43 5.00 -19.31 -6.21
C LEU A 43 6.47 -19.74 -5.92
N THR A 44 6.95 -20.78 -6.60
CA THR A 44 8.32 -21.33 -6.49
C THR A 44 9.29 -20.82 -7.57
N SER A 45 8.79 -20.26 -8.69
CA SER A 45 9.66 -19.72 -9.74
C SER A 45 9.97 -18.25 -9.46
N LYS A 46 11.25 -17.93 -9.29
CA LYS A 46 11.75 -16.55 -9.21
C LYS A 46 11.99 -15.92 -10.58
N GLN A 47 11.63 -16.60 -11.67
CA GLN A 47 11.82 -16.10 -13.03
C GLN A 47 10.76 -15.04 -13.36
N CYS A 48 11.20 -13.97 -14.02
CA CYS A 48 10.29 -12.95 -14.55
C CYS A 48 9.65 -13.44 -15.84
N GLU A 49 8.38 -13.06 -16.06
CA GLU A 49 7.60 -13.32 -17.25
C GLU A 49 7.35 -12.03 -18.04
N ASN A 50 6.90 -12.16 -19.27
CA ASN A 50 6.38 -11.06 -20.09
C ASN A 50 7.35 -9.86 -20.19
N LYS A 51 8.66 -10.12 -20.32
CA LYS A 51 9.72 -9.10 -20.38
C LYS A 51 9.88 -8.27 -19.09
N ALA A 52 9.33 -8.71 -17.97
CA ALA A 52 9.56 -8.06 -16.69
C ALA A 52 11.05 -8.13 -16.32
N THR A 53 11.58 -7.03 -15.77
CA THR A 53 12.96 -6.95 -15.27
C THR A 53 13.05 -7.23 -13.76
N TRP A 54 11.90 -7.27 -13.10
CA TRP A 54 11.77 -7.54 -11.66
C TRP A 54 10.47 -8.28 -11.37
N ARG A 55 10.38 -8.88 -10.18
CA ARG A 55 9.21 -9.57 -9.68
C ARG A 55 8.82 -9.02 -8.31
N CYS A 56 7.51 -9.05 -8.00
CA CYS A 56 7.02 -8.68 -6.69
C CYS A 56 7.67 -9.55 -5.60
N ASP A 57 8.33 -8.90 -4.65
CA ASP A 57 9.08 -9.52 -3.55
C ASP A 57 8.18 -10.08 -2.44
N THR A 58 6.92 -9.63 -2.40
CA THR A 58 5.93 -10.02 -1.37
C THR A 58 4.79 -10.86 -1.91
N MET A 59 4.89 -11.36 -3.17
CA MET A 59 3.83 -12.15 -3.79
C MET A 59 3.50 -13.40 -2.98
N GLU A 60 4.49 -14.12 -2.51
CA GLU A 60 4.34 -15.34 -1.71
C GLU A 60 3.62 -15.08 -0.37
N ILE A 61 3.66 -13.84 0.10
CA ILE A 61 3.04 -13.43 1.36
C ILE A 61 1.58 -13.03 1.15
N TRP A 62 1.32 -12.08 0.23
CA TRP A 62 -0.03 -11.54 0.08
C TRP A 62 -1.02 -12.46 -0.66
N VAL A 63 -0.58 -13.53 -1.32
CA VAL A 63 -1.47 -14.54 -1.92
C VAL A 63 -2.25 -15.33 -0.88
N SER A 64 -1.71 -15.46 0.33
CA SER A 64 -2.35 -16.16 1.43
C SER A 64 -2.66 -15.20 2.59
N GLY A 65 -3.65 -15.57 3.40
CA GLY A 65 -4.03 -14.77 4.54
C GLY A 65 -5.15 -15.44 5.34
N LYS A 66 -5.50 -14.81 6.45
CA LYS A 66 -6.58 -15.24 7.32
C LYS A 66 -7.60 -14.12 7.48
N LYS A 67 -8.86 -14.50 7.66
CA LYS A 67 -9.93 -13.57 8.02
C LYS A 67 -9.82 -13.25 9.51
N TRP A 68 -9.64 -11.96 9.82
CA TRP A 68 -9.54 -11.44 11.17
C TRP A 68 -10.77 -10.62 11.53
N ASN A 69 -11.51 -11.04 12.54
CA ASN A 69 -12.55 -10.22 13.14
C ASN A 69 -11.92 -8.99 13.80
N PHE A 70 -12.59 -7.84 13.75
CA PHE A 70 -12.07 -6.57 14.29
C PHE A 70 -11.76 -6.63 15.78
N ASN A 71 -12.63 -7.31 16.55
CA ASN A 71 -12.42 -7.46 17.99
C ASN A 71 -11.14 -8.25 18.27
N THR A 72 -11.01 -9.45 17.66
CA THR A 72 -9.83 -10.30 17.80
C THR A 72 -8.55 -9.60 17.34
N LEU A 73 -8.62 -8.80 16.28
CA LEU A 73 -7.49 -8.01 15.80
C LEU A 73 -7.05 -6.99 16.85
N CYS A 74 -7.98 -6.24 17.40
CA CYS A 74 -7.70 -5.27 18.45
C CYS A 74 -7.19 -5.92 19.74
N ASP A 75 -7.78 -7.04 20.18
CA ASP A 75 -7.32 -7.78 21.36
C ASP A 75 -5.87 -8.27 21.17
N THR A 76 -5.53 -8.74 19.96
CA THR A 76 -4.17 -9.12 19.60
C THR A 76 -3.22 -7.93 19.67
N TRP A 77 -3.62 -6.76 19.18
CA TRP A 77 -2.79 -5.56 19.24
C TRP A 77 -2.60 -5.06 20.68
N GLU A 78 -3.62 -5.17 21.53
CA GLU A 78 -3.50 -4.90 22.97
C GLU A 78 -2.49 -5.83 23.63
N SER A 79 -2.63 -7.14 23.41
CA SER A 79 -1.75 -8.16 24.03
C SER A 79 -0.27 -7.99 23.61
N LYS A 80 -0.02 -7.45 22.40
CA LYS A 80 1.32 -7.11 21.91
C LYS A 80 1.83 -5.74 22.39
N GLY A 81 1.02 -4.97 23.10
CA GLY A 81 1.36 -3.63 23.52
C GLY A 81 1.33 -2.57 22.40
N TRP A 82 0.85 -2.93 21.21
CA TRP A 82 0.87 -2.06 20.03
C TRP A 82 -0.05 -0.84 20.17
N ILE A 83 -1.15 -0.96 20.91
CA ILE A 83 -2.03 0.18 21.20
C ILE A 83 -1.27 1.28 21.97
N GLN A 84 -0.39 0.89 22.91
CA GLN A 84 0.43 1.87 23.62
C GLN A 84 1.54 2.45 22.74
N MET A 85 2.07 1.66 21.80
CA MET A 85 3.04 2.16 20.82
C MET A 85 2.41 3.20 19.91
N PHE A 86 1.18 2.99 19.43
CA PHE A 86 0.44 3.98 18.66
C PHE A 86 0.22 5.29 19.44
N LYS A 87 -0.13 5.20 20.71
CA LYS A 87 -0.27 6.38 21.58
C LYS A 87 1.04 7.13 21.80
N LYS A 88 2.17 6.44 21.64
CA LYS A 88 3.53 7.03 21.73
C LYS A 88 4.08 7.50 20.38
N GLY A 89 3.27 7.45 19.31
CA GLY A 89 3.64 7.97 18.01
C GLY A 89 4.13 6.93 17.00
N ALA A 90 4.02 5.63 17.27
CA ALA A 90 4.23 4.64 16.23
C ALA A 90 3.16 4.75 15.15
N HIS A 91 3.53 4.54 13.89
CA HIS A 91 2.63 4.60 12.76
C HIS A 91 1.92 3.26 12.51
N LEU A 92 0.75 3.30 11.92
CA LEU A 92 0.10 2.15 11.30
C LEU A 92 0.35 2.22 9.79
N VAL A 93 1.17 1.32 9.27
CA VAL A 93 1.41 1.19 7.82
C VAL A 93 0.50 0.10 7.28
N VAL A 94 -0.52 0.52 6.55
CA VAL A 94 -1.42 -0.40 5.85
C VAL A 94 -0.84 -0.67 4.48
N THR A 95 -0.44 -1.89 4.27
CA THR A 95 0.19 -2.40 3.05
C THR A 95 -0.47 -3.70 2.59
N GLY A 96 0.11 -4.39 1.64
CA GLY A 96 -0.38 -5.69 1.21
C GLY A 96 0.21 -6.08 -0.13
N GLY A 97 -0.59 -6.79 -0.93
CA GLY A 97 -0.47 -6.68 -2.36
C GLY A 97 -1.02 -5.32 -2.80
N GLU A 98 -2.37 -5.16 -2.72
CA GLU A 98 -3.03 -3.85 -2.86
C GLU A 98 -4.07 -3.68 -1.74
N PRO A 99 -3.78 -2.87 -0.72
CA PRO A 99 -4.67 -2.73 0.43
C PRO A 99 -6.01 -2.09 0.10
N LEU A 100 -6.07 -1.24 -0.92
CA LEU A 100 -7.31 -0.56 -1.32
C LEU A 100 -8.34 -1.48 -1.99
N LEU A 101 -7.99 -2.75 -2.29
CA LEU A 101 -8.98 -3.79 -2.61
C LEU A 101 -9.94 -4.04 -1.43
N GLN A 102 -9.50 -3.79 -0.21
CA GLN A 102 -10.32 -3.93 1.00
C GLN A 102 -10.76 -2.57 1.57
N ASN A 103 -10.89 -1.56 0.72
CA ASN A 103 -11.17 -0.17 1.06
C ASN A 103 -12.32 0.00 2.06
N GLU A 104 -13.49 -0.60 1.80
CA GLU A 104 -14.65 -0.50 2.69
C GLU A 104 -14.42 -1.21 4.02
N LYS A 105 -13.84 -2.42 3.99
CA LYS A 105 -13.53 -3.18 5.20
C LYS A 105 -12.51 -2.46 6.07
N LEU A 106 -11.50 -1.87 5.45
CA LEU A 106 -10.50 -1.06 6.14
C LEU A 106 -11.14 0.19 6.77
N THR A 107 -12.05 0.85 6.05
CA THR A 107 -12.81 1.99 6.56
C THR A 107 -13.59 1.61 7.83
N HIS A 108 -14.34 0.51 7.77
CA HIS A 108 -15.11 0.01 8.92
C HIS A 108 -14.22 -0.39 10.09
N PHE A 109 -13.05 -0.97 9.81
CA PHE A 109 -12.08 -1.29 10.86
C PHE A 109 -11.55 -0.04 11.55
N LEU A 110 -11.20 1.00 10.81
CA LEU A 110 -10.68 2.24 11.38
C LEU A 110 -11.75 2.99 12.18
N ASP A 111 -13.01 2.97 11.74
CA ASP A 111 -14.14 3.49 12.51
C ASP A 111 -14.34 2.70 13.81
N TYR A 112 -14.28 1.36 13.74
CA TYR A 112 -14.35 0.47 14.91
C TYR A 112 -13.21 0.76 15.88
N TYR A 113 -11.98 0.83 15.38
CA TYR A 113 -10.78 1.14 16.19
C TYR A 113 -10.92 2.50 16.89
N LYS A 114 -11.31 3.54 16.14
CA LYS A 114 -11.52 4.88 16.68
C LYS A 114 -12.57 4.90 17.78
N THR A 115 -13.65 4.16 17.60
CA THR A 115 -14.72 4.04 18.61
C THR A 115 -14.24 3.36 19.89
N ARG A 116 -13.43 2.28 19.73
CA ARG A 116 -12.93 1.49 20.86
C ARG A 116 -11.86 2.22 21.68
N TYR A 117 -10.94 2.93 21.02
CA TYR A 117 -9.76 3.52 21.67
C TYR A 117 -9.80 5.04 21.80
N HIS A 118 -10.79 5.73 21.22
CA HIS A 118 -10.90 7.19 21.15
C HIS A 118 -9.66 7.89 20.59
N HIS A 119 -8.88 7.17 19.78
CA HIS A 119 -7.63 7.61 19.20
C HIS A 119 -7.41 6.87 17.87
N LEU A 120 -6.73 7.51 16.93
CA LEU A 120 -6.19 6.87 15.73
C LEU A 120 -4.68 7.09 15.68
N PRO A 121 -3.89 6.07 15.28
CA PRO A 121 -2.48 6.27 14.98
C PRO A 121 -2.30 7.18 13.76
N PHE A 122 -1.07 7.59 13.50
CA PHE A 122 -0.71 8.12 12.19
C PHE A 122 -0.80 6.97 11.17
N ILE A 123 -1.64 7.10 10.15
CA ILE A 123 -1.92 6.04 9.20
C ILE A 123 -1.25 6.35 7.86
N GLU A 124 -0.37 5.45 7.44
CA GLU A 124 0.22 5.42 6.10
C GLU A 124 -0.41 4.30 5.27
N VAL A 125 -0.55 4.54 3.97
CA VAL A 125 -1.01 3.52 3.02
C VAL A 125 0.02 3.36 1.91
N GLU A 126 0.51 2.13 1.74
CA GLU A 126 1.34 1.73 0.60
C GLU A 126 0.45 1.09 -0.46
N THR A 127 0.32 1.75 -1.62
CA THR A 127 -0.60 1.33 -2.69
C THR A 127 0.10 1.34 -4.05
N ASN A 128 -0.38 0.52 -4.97
CA ASN A 128 0.09 0.53 -6.36
C ASN A 128 -0.53 1.68 -7.20
N GLY A 129 -1.40 2.49 -6.61
CA GLY A 129 -1.97 3.66 -7.25
C GLY A 129 -3.07 3.39 -8.29
N THR A 130 -3.62 2.18 -8.34
CA THR A 130 -4.67 1.84 -9.32
C THR A 130 -6.09 2.03 -8.81
N ILE A 131 -6.27 2.26 -7.50
CA ILE A 131 -7.58 2.35 -6.84
C ILE A 131 -7.66 3.65 -6.06
N ILE A 132 -8.74 4.41 -6.27
CA ILE A 132 -9.01 5.62 -5.49
C ILE A 132 -9.65 5.22 -4.16
N PRO A 133 -9.09 5.64 -3.01
CA PRO A 133 -9.71 5.37 -1.72
C PRO A 133 -11.04 6.12 -1.57
N SER A 134 -12.00 5.53 -0.84
CA SER A 134 -13.28 6.18 -0.53
C SER A 134 -13.08 7.50 0.23
N SER A 135 -14.01 8.43 0.10
CA SER A 135 -13.94 9.72 0.81
C SER A 135 -13.84 9.54 2.33
N ARG A 136 -14.51 8.51 2.88
CA ARG A 136 -14.43 8.19 4.30
C ARG A 136 -13.05 7.68 4.68
N LEU A 137 -12.48 6.74 3.91
CA LEU A 137 -11.12 6.22 4.18
C LEU A 137 -10.08 7.33 4.12
N ARG A 138 -10.18 8.22 3.12
CA ARG A 138 -9.27 9.38 2.98
C ARG A 138 -9.18 10.23 4.23
N SER A 139 -10.27 10.40 4.98
CA SER A 139 -10.27 11.20 6.20
C SER A 139 -9.40 10.63 7.33
N PHE A 140 -9.01 9.36 7.24
CA PHE A 140 -8.13 8.71 8.22
C PHE A 140 -6.67 8.71 7.81
N ILE A 141 -6.38 8.70 6.49
CA ILE A 141 -5.02 8.54 5.96
C ILE A 141 -4.23 9.85 6.08
N LYS A 142 -3.03 9.75 6.62
CA LYS A 142 -2.10 10.86 6.80
C LYS A 142 -1.01 10.91 5.73
N GLN A 143 -0.66 9.75 5.15
CA GLN A 143 0.35 9.64 4.10
C GLN A 143 -0.01 8.50 3.14
N TYR A 144 0.18 8.76 1.86
CA TYR A 144 0.16 7.75 0.80
C TYR A 144 1.56 7.57 0.23
N ASN A 145 2.07 6.35 0.26
CA ASN A 145 3.26 5.93 -0.46
C ASN A 145 2.77 5.16 -1.70
N VAL A 146 2.73 5.84 -2.83
CA VAL A 146 2.12 5.34 -4.07
C VAL A 146 3.21 4.79 -4.97
N SER A 147 3.09 3.53 -5.37
CA SER A 147 4.05 2.87 -6.24
C SER A 147 3.43 2.49 -7.59
N PRO A 148 3.22 3.44 -8.52
CA PRO A 148 2.74 3.13 -9.85
C PRO A 148 3.74 2.23 -10.57
N LYS A 149 3.24 1.43 -11.53
CA LYS A 149 4.09 0.49 -12.26
C LYS A 149 4.46 1.04 -13.63
N LEU A 150 5.58 0.57 -14.14
CA LEU A 150 6.08 0.83 -15.48
C LEU A 150 6.02 -0.46 -16.32
N ALA A 151 6.36 -0.35 -17.59
CA ALA A 151 6.41 -1.49 -18.52
C ALA A 151 7.34 -2.61 -18.03
N ASN A 152 8.40 -2.26 -17.29
CA ASN A 152 9.36 -3.19 -16.70
C ASN A 152 8.73 -4.16 -15.67
N SER A 153 7.52 -3.94 -15.23
CA SER A 153 6.74 -4.87 -14.38
C SER A 153 6.23 -6.09 -15.15
N GLY A 154 6.32 -6.08 -16.50
CA GLY A 154 5.80 -7.12 -17.38
C GLY A 154 4.29 -7.16 -17.49
N LEU A 155 3.60 -6.13 -17.03
CA LEU A 155 2.14 -6.01 -17.08
C LEU A 155 1.71 -5.21 -18.32
N ASP A 156 0.51 -5.50 -18.82
CA ASP A 156 -0.13 -4.66 -19.82
C ASP A 156 -0.43 -3.28 -19.23
N LYS A 157 -0.19 -2.21 -20.01
CA LYS A 157 -0.39 -0.83 -19.55
C LYS A 157 -1.80 -0.60 -19.01
N VAL A 158 -2.82 -1.19 -19.63
CA VAL A 158 -4.21 -1.08 -19.17
C VAL A 158 -4.43 -1.64 -17.76
N ALA A 159 -3.60 -2.57 -17.29
CA ALA A 159 -3.72 -3.14 -15.96
C ALA A 159 -3.22 -2.16 -14.88
N TYR A 160 -2.06 -1.56 -15.08
CA TYR A 160 -1.39 -0.76 -14.05
C TYR A 160 -1.59 0.75 -14.20
N PHE A 161 -1.83 1.26 -15.40
CA PHE A 161 -1.99 2.69 -15.65
C PHE A 161 -3.47 3.06 -15.54
N LYS A 162 -3.84 3.71 -14.45
CA LYS A 162 -5.20 4.15 -14.15
C LYS A 162 -5.21 5.67 -14.02
N GLU A 163 -5.43 6.36 -15.12
CA GLU A 163 -5.35 7.81 -15.23
C GLU A 163 -6.11 8.53 -14.10
N ASN A 164 -7.37 8.18 -13.87
CA ASN A 164 -8.18 8.80 -12.82
C ASN A 164 -7.57 8.63 -11.42
N ALA A 165 -6.99 7.46 -11.13
CA ALA A 165 -6.37 7.20 -9.82
C ALA A 165 -5.05 7.97 -9.68
N ILE A 166 -4.25 8.03 -10.74
CA ILE A 166 -3.00 8.80 -10.75
C ILE A 166 -3.29 10.29 -10.59
N THR A 167 -4.26 10.82 -11.33
CA THR A 167 -4.74 12.22 -11.19
C THR A 167 -5.18 12.50 -9.75
N PHE A 168 -5.94 11.57 -9.16
CA PHE A 168 -6.34 11.72 -7.76
C PHE A 168 -5.13 11.85 -6.83
N PHE A 169 -4.14 10.95 -6.93
CA PHE A 169 -2.97 10.96 -6.05
C PHE A 169 -2.05 12.16 -6.33
N ALA A 170 -1.84 12.53 -7.60
CA ALA A 170 -1.01 13.69 -7.98
C ALA A 170 -1.50 14.99 -7.31
N ASN A 171 -2.82 15.14 -7.19
CA ASN A 171 -3.46 16.29 -6.56
C ASN A 171 -3.52 16.27 -5.02
N GLN A 172 -2.98 15.22 -4.36
CA GLN A 172 -2.91 15.20 -2.90
C GLN A 172 -1.60 15.82 -2.40
N ASN A 173 -1.66 16.51 -1.25
CA ASN A 173 -0.46 17.06 -0.62
C ASN A 173 0.32 16.03 0.21
N ASN A 174 -0.36 14.96 0.65
CA ASN A 174 0.19 13.91 1.50
C ASN A 174 0.52 12.64 0.70
N VAL A 175 1.17 12.80 -0.43
CA VAL A 175 1.56 11.71 -1.34
C VAL A 175 3.05 11.77 -1.63
N THR A 176 3.68 10.60 -1.62
CA THR A 176 5.00 10.35 -2.18
C THR A 176 4.88 9.23 -3.21
N PHE A 177 5.50 9.40 -4.37
CA PHE A 177 5.53 8.40 -5.43
C PHE A 177 6.85 7.65 -5.41
N LYS A 178 6.77 6.32 -5.50
CA LYS A 178 7.92 5.43 -5.62
C LYS A 178 7.84 4.67 -6.92
N PHE A 179 8.92 4.65 -7.69
CA PHE A 179 9.01 3.89 -8.92
C PHE A 179 10.15 2.88 -8.87
N VAL A 180 9.92 1.71 -9.45
CA VAL A 180 10.98 0.73 -9.67
C VAL A 180 11.54 0.96 -11.05
N VAL A 181 12.78 1.44 -11.11
CA VAL A 181 13.51 1.73 -12.36
C VAL A 181 14.73 0.83 -12.47
N SER A 182 14.98 0.29 -13.65
CA SER A 182 16.10 -0.62 -13.94
C SER A 182 16.86 -0.25 -15.22
N SER A 183 16.36 0.74 -15.95
CA SER A 183 16.95 1.17 -17.24
C SER A 183 16.68 2.67 -17.49
N GLU A 184 17.42 3.25 -18.43
CA GLU A 184 17.16 4.62 -18.90
C GLU A 184 15.78 4.75 -19.54
N GLN A 185 15.28 3.68 -20.18
CA GLN A 185 13.92 3.67 -20.74
C GLN A 185 12.87 3.79 -19.62
N ASP A 186 13.07 3.16 -18.48
CA ASP A 186 12.16 3.28 -17.34
C ASP A 186 12.13 4.72 -16.80
N CYS A 187 13.28 5.41 -16.78
CA CYS A 187 13.36 6.82 -16.40
C CYS A 187 12.60 7.69 -17.40
N PHE A 188 12.75 7.45 -18.70
CA PHE A 188 12.03 8.15 -19.75
C PHE A 188 10.52 7.90 -19.66
N ASP A 189 10.10 6.66 -19.42
CA ASP A 189 8.68 6.30 -19.23
C ASP A 189 8.09 6.96 -17.99
N LEU A 190 8.84 6.99 -16.89
CA LEU A 190 8.44 7.68 -15.67
C LEU A 190 8.21 9.17 -15.94
N GLU A 191 9.16 9.83 -16.59
CA GLU A 191 9.09 11.26 -16.90
C GLU A 191 7.89 11.55 -17.81
N THR A 192 7.74 10.81 -18.90
CA THR A 192 6.72 11.07 -19.91
C THR A 192 5.32 10.67 -19.50
N LEU A 193 5.17 9.47 -18.87
CA LEU A 193 3.85 8.94 -18.50
C LEU A 193 3.31 9.50 -17.20
N TYR A 194 4.19 9.94 -16.27
CA TYR A 194 3.75 10.35 -14.94
C TYR A 194 4.10 11.80 -14.63
N LEU A 195 5.37 12.21 -14.69
CA LEU A 195 5.74 13.56 -14.25
C LEU A 195 5.10 14.63 -15.15
N ASN A 196 5.35 14.53 -16.45
CA ASN A 196 4.87 15.54 -17.40
C ASN A 196 3.35 15.46 -17.64
N SER A 197 2.78 14.22 -17.67
CA SER A 197 1.35 14.04 -17.96
C SER A 197 0.43 14.44 -16.80
N PHE A 198 0.91 14.38 -15.54
CA PHE A 198 0.12 14.69 -14.34
C PHE A 198 0.69 15.84 -13.52
N GLU A 199 1.69 16.55 -14.04
CA GLU A 199 2.36 17.67 -13.36
C GLU A 199 2.82 17.31 -11.93
N ILE A 200 3.34 16.07 -11.78
CA ILE A 200 3.81 15.60 -10.47
C ILE A 200 5.10 16.33 -10.13
N ASP A 201 5.10 17.01 -9.00
CA ASP A 201 6.28 17.68 -8.47
C ASP A 201 7.39 16.66 -8.17
N ALA A 202 8.59 16.89 -8.69
CA ALA A 202 9.76 16.01 -8.47
C ALA A 202 10.09 15.82 -6.98
N THR A 203 9.75 16.76 -6.12
CA THR A 203 9.93 16.63 -4.65
C THR A 203 9.06 15.56 -4.02
N LYS A 204 8.02 15.10 -4.73
CA LYS A 204 7.16 13.98 -4.30
C LYS A 204 7.68 12.63 -4.77
N ILE A 205 8.81 12.56 -5.49
CA ILE A 205 9.38 11.30 -6.00
C ILE A 205 10.44 10.78 -5.02
N MET A 206 10.44 9.44 -4.85
CA MET A 206 11.40 8.72 -4.03
C MET A 206 12.07 7.64 -4.87
#